data_301b7e4c923345483e06399adc38bb0f
#
_entry.id   301b7e4c923345483e06399adc38bb0f
#
_cell.length_a   1.000
_cell.length_b   1.000
_cell.length_c   1.000
_cell.angle_alpha   90.00
_cell.angle_beta   90.00
_cell.angle_gamma   90.00
#
_symmetry.space_group_name_H-M   'P 1'
#
loop_
_entity.id
_entity.type
_entity.pdbx_description
1 polymer ?
#
loop_
_entity_poly.entity_id
_entity_poly.type
_entity_poly.pdbx_seq_one_letter_code
_entity_poly.pdbx_strand_id
1 'polypeptide(L)'
;KAEPEPLDYRGKTQAEIDAMSDEEWSAFMAEITPPDRNQFPNKYENWWFDGPFEYEFHIEMDKDGAQVVTVDEMNETGAGLYQIVKTRFEITVEEKCSEERTRSGVFMVVLDADGEMLPYGGSSYADTYAINGRDVSKVYVYVCDYVEYMDDIKGHRKDADFKQILEERALYGKEIVF
;
A
#
# COMPACT_ATOMS: atom_id res chain seq x y z
N LYS A 1 32.26 -19.68 9.29
CA LYS A 1 31.78 -19.99 7.93
C LYS A 1 30.94 -18.80 7.51
N ALA A 2 31.27 -18.19 6.35
CA ALA A 2 30.41 -17.16 5.77
C ALA A 2 29.06 -17.82 5.43
N GLU A 3 27.96 -17.13 5.71
CA GLU A 3 26.66 -17.55 5.24
C GLU A 3 26.67 -17.59 3.70
N PRO A 4 26.05 -18.60 3.07
CA PRO A 4 25.97 -18.65 1.62
C PRO A 4 25.19 -17.43 1.11
N GLU A 5 25.67 -16.86 0.02
CA GLU A 5 25.01 -15.75 -0.65
C GLU A 5 23.60 -16.19 -1.09
N PRO A 6 22.57 -15.37 -0.87
CA PRO A 6 21.21 -15.72 -1.30
C PRO A 6 21.17 -15.87 -2.83
N LEU A 7 20.55 -16.94 -3.29
CA LEU A 7 20.32 -17.19 -4.71
C LEU A 7 19.04 -16.47 -5.16
N ASP A 8 19.02 -16.01 -6.40
CA ASP A 8 17.79 -15.58 -7.02
C ASP A 8 16.86 -16.78 -7.33
N TYR A 9 15.68 -16.52 -7.87
CA TYR A 9 14.70 -17.56 -8.19
C TYR A 9 15.15 -18.54 -9.31
N ARG A 10 16.31 -18.32 -9.97
CA ARG A 10 16.96 -19.19 -10.94
C ARG A 10 18.19 -19.89 -10.38
N GLY A 11 18.46 -19.72 -9.09
CA GLY A 11 19.58 -20.32 -8.41
C GLY A 11 20.93 -19.68 -8.72
N LYS A 12 20.94 -18.41 -9.19
CA LYS A 12 22.14 -17.62 -9.41
C LYS A 12 22.34 -16.62 -8.29
N THR A 13 23.57 -16.31 -7.99
CA THR A 13 23.94 -15.23 -7.08
C THR A 13 23.92 -13.88 -7.81
N GLN A 14 23.80 -12.78 -7.08
CA GLN A 14 23.89 -11.45 -7.68
C GLN A 14 25.23 -11.23 -8.39
N ALA A 15 26.32 -11.72 -7.83
CA ALA A 15 27.65 -11.63 -8.45
C ALA A 15 27.75 -12.37 -9.80
N GLU A 16 27.05 -13.52 -9.95
CA GLU A 16 26.97 -14.24 -11.23
C GLU A 16 26.13 -13.46 -12.25
N ILE A 17 25.07 -12.80 -11.81
CA ILE A 17 24.24 -11.95 -12.66
C ILE A 17 25.02 -10.72 -13.12
N ASP A 18 25.71 -10.05 -12.22
CA ASP A 18 26.50 -8.84 -12.51
C ASP A 18 27.72 -9.13 -13.42
N ALA A 19 28.19 -10.37 -13.46
CA ALA A 19 29.30 -10.78 -14.31
C ALA A 19 28.91 -11.22 -15.72
N MET A 20 27.59 -11.28 -16.03
CA MET A 20 27.11 -11.68 -17.35
C MET A 20 27.46 -10.63 -18.42
N SER A 21 27.82 -11.12 -19.61
CA SER A 21 27.86 -10.28 -20.81
C SER A 21 26.43 -9.91 -21.25
N ASP A 22 26.30 -8.90 -22.12
CA ASP A 22 25.01 -8.48 -22.69
C ASP A 22 24.29 -9.63 -23.42
N GLU A 23 25.04 -10.51 -24.08
CA GLU A 23 24.49 -11.67 -24.76
C GLU A 23 23.99 -12.73 -23.78
N GLU A 24 24.77 -13.01 -22.72
CA GLU A 24 24.38 -13.94 -21.65
C GLU A 24 23.18 -13.42 -20.86
N TRP A 25 23.16 -12.11 -20.55
CA TRP A 25 22.03 -11.47 -19.92
C TRP A 25 20.75 -11.55 -20.78
N SER A 26 20.88 -11.27 -22.09
CA SER A 26 19.75 -11.37 -23.02
C SER A 26 19.20 -12.79 -23.11
N ALA A 27 20.08 -13.79 -23.15
CA ALA A 27 19.68 -15.19 -23.18
C ALA A 27 19.01 -15.61 -21.86
N PHE A 28 19.57 -15.19 -20.72
CA PHE A 28 18.98 -15.41 -19.41
C PHE A 28 17.60 -14.78 -19.27
N MET A 29 17.45 -13.52 -19.71
CA MET A 29 16.17 -12.83 -19.69
C MET A 29 15.13 -13.49 -20.62
N ALA A 30 15.54 -13.96 -21.79
CA ALA A 30 14.66 -14.69 -22.69
C ALA A 30 14.16 -16.02 -22.09
N GLU A 31 15.00 -16.70 -21.32
CA GLU A 31 14.64 -17.93 -20.61
C GLU A 31 13.66 -17.68 -19.45
N ILE A 32 13.81 -16.58 -18.72
CA ILE A 32 12.94 -16.23 -17.60
C ILE A 32 11.68 -15.47 -18.02
N THR A 33 11.67 -14.85 -19.19
CA THR A 33 10.48 -14.15 -19.69
C THR A 33 9.41 -15.17 -20.05
N PRO A 34 8.23 -15.09 -19.46
CA PRO A 34 7.14 -16.00 -19.82
C PRO A 34 6.82 -15.88 -21.32
N PRO A 35 6.61 -17.02 -22.00
CA PRO A 35 6.22 -16.98 -23.41
C PRO A 35 4.90 -16.24 -23.61
N ASP A 36 4.75 -15.60 -24.78
CA ASP A 36 3.52 -14.89 -25.12
C ASP A 36 2.33 -15.85 -25.03
N ARG A 37 1.35 -15.50 -24.20
CA ARG A 37 0.13 -16.28 -23.97
C ARG A 37 -0.64 -16.62 -25.25
N ASN A 38 -0.51 -15.80 -26.26
CA ASN A 38 -1.20 -15.98 -27.56
C ASN A 38 -0.53 -17.05 -28.44
N GLN A 39 0.69 -17.46 -28.13
CA GLN A 39 1.43 -18.46 -28.90
C GLN A 39 1.11 -19.91 -28.49
N PHE A 40 0.39 -20.12 -27.38
CA PHE A 40 0.10 -21.43 -26.84
C PHE A 40 -1.40 -21.75 -26.95
N PRO A 41 -1.75 -22.88 -27.56
CA PRO A 41 -3.14 -23.39 -27.60
C PRO A 41 -3.72 -23.59 -26.21
N ASN A 42 -2.90 -24.05 -25.30
CA ASN A 42 -3.21 -24.14 -23.87
C ASN A 42 -2.33 -23.09 -23.13
N LYS A 43 -2.96 -22.02 -22.68
CA LYS A 43 -2.28 -20.91 -21.99
C LYS A 43 -1.57 -21.31 -20.68
N TYR A 44 -1.74 -22.54 -20.21
CA TYR A 44 -1.12 -23.08 -18.99
C TYR A 44 -0.02 -24.08 -19.28
N GLU A 45 0.15 -24.51 -20.52
CA GLU A 45 1.20 -25.40 -20.94
C GLU A 45 2.54 -24.65 -20.85
N ASN A 46 3.51 -25.24 -20.18
CA ASN A 46 4.84 -24.67 -19.91
C ASN A 46 4.91 -23.49 -18.91
N TRP A 47 3.87 -23.27 -18.13
CA TRP A 47 3.96 -22.40 -16.97
C TRP A 47 4.42 -23.15 -15.72
N TRP A 48 4.80 -22.41 -14.67
CA TRP A 48 5.34 -22.95 -13.42
C TRP A 48 4.36 -23.85 -12.64
N PHE A 49 3.15 -23.97 -13.14
CA PHE A 49 2.10 -24.76 -12.52
C PHE A 49 1.61 -25.86 -13.46
N ASP A 50 1.55 -27.08 -12.95
CA ASP A 50 0.97 -28.21 -13.66
C ASP A 50 -0.56 -28.12 -13.63
N GLY A 51 -1.16 -27.63 -14.71
CA GLY A 51 -2.60 -27.64 -14.93
C GLY A 51 -3.38 -26.48 -14.36
N PRO A 52 -4.68 -26.42 -14.62
CA PRO A 52 -5.57 -25.45 -14.03
C PRO A 52 -5.80 -25.74 -12.55
N PHE A 53 -5.77 -24.70 -11.73
CA PHE A 53 -6.24 -24.78 -10.36
C PHE A 53 -7.69 -24.28 -10.30
N GLU A 54 -8.58 -25.11 -9.81
CA GLU A 54 -9.96 -24.73 -9.53
C GLU A 54 -10.08 -24.44 -8.04
N TYR A 55 -10.61 -23.26 -7.70
CA TYR A 55 -10.90 -22.87 -6.34
C TYR A 55 -12.41 -22.54 -6.26
N GLU A 56 -13.08 -23.15 -5.31
CA GLU A 56 -14.43 -22.78 -4.96
C GLU A 56 -14.39 -21.83 -3.77
N PHE A 57 -14.96 -20.64 -3.94
CA PHE A 57 -15.05 -19.64 -2.89
C PHE A 57 -16.52 -19.46 -2.51
N HIS A 58 -16.80 -19.58 -1.23
CA HIS A 58 -18.08 -19.16 -0.69
C HIS A 58 -17.97 -17.71 -0.25
N ILE A 59 -18.64 -16.81 -0.96
CA ILE A 59 -18.63 -15.37 -0.66
C ILE A 59 -19.95 -15.03 0.03
N GLU A 60 -19.90 -14.66 1.29
CA GLU A 60 -21.01 -14.05 1.98
C GLU A 60 -20.87 -12.52 1.91
N MET A 61 -21.93 -11.86 1.44
CA MET A 61 -21.98 -10.39 1.53
C MET A 61 -22.12 -9.98 2.98
N ASP A 62 -21.25 -9.08 3.43
CA ASP A 62 -21.39 -8.45 4.74
C ASP A 62 -22.66 -7.60 4.74
N LYS A 63 -23.62 -7.98 5.59
CA LYS A 63 -24.91 -7.31 5.70
C LYS A 63 -24.88 -6.05 6.55
N ASP A 64 -23.81 -5.88 7.34
CA ASP A 64 -23.68 -4.73 8.25
C ASP A 64 -23.28 -3.47 7.49
N GLY A 65 -22.89 -3.60 6.23
CA GLY A 65 -22.61 -2.48 5.32
C GLY A 65 -21.35 -1.68 5.68
N ALA A 66 -20.98 -0.80 4.79
CA ALA A 66 -19.94 0.17 5.04
C ALA A 66 -20.49 1.37 5.82
N GLN A 67 -19.72 1.86 6.80
CA GLN A 67 -19.98 3.13 7.47
C GLN A 67 -19.26 4.23 6.69
N VAL A 68 -20.00 5.22 6.23
CA VAL A 68 -19.47 6.34 5.45
C VAL A 68 -19.57 7.62 6.27
N VAL A 69 -18.45 8.30 6.44
CA VAL A 69 -18.39 9.64 7.03
C VAL A 69 -17.91 10.61 5.96
N THR A 70 -18.82 11.47 5.50
CA THR A 70 -18.47 12.57 4.59
C THR A 70 -17.95 13.73 5.42
N VAL A 71 -16.73 14.16 5.15
CA VAL A 71 -16.05 15.27 5.82
C VAL A 71 -16.16 16.54 4.97
N ASP A 72 -15.77 16.45 3.71
CA ASP A 72 -15.80 17.49 2.69
C ASP A 72 -15.13 18.81 3.13
N GLU A 73 -14.00 18.72 3.83
CA GLU A 73 -13.23 19.83 4.35
C GLU A 73 -11.87 19.96 3.69
N MET A 74 -11.42 21.20 3.54
CA MET A 74 -10.06 21.55 3.13
C MET A 74 -9.66 22.81 3.88
N ASN A 75 -8.44 22.85 4.42
CA ASN A 75 -7.93 24.00 5.17
C ASN A 75 -7.11 24.96 4.29
N GLU A 76 -6.54 26.00 4.91
CA GLU A 76 -5.77 27.03 4.21
C GLU A 76 -4.47 26.51 3.56
N THR A 77 -3.96 25.36 4.01
CA THR A 77 -2.79 24.72 3.38
C THR A 77 -3.14 24.03 2.06
N GLY A 78 -4.41 23.94 1.69
CA GLY A 78 -4.90 23.22 0.54
C GLY A 78 -4.98 21.71 0.72
N ALA A 79 -4.93 21.23 1.96
CA ALA A 79 -5.06 19.83 2.31
C ALA A 79 -6.32 19.57 3.15
N GLY A 80 -6.93 18.41 2.99
CA GLY A 80 -8.14 18.03 3.70
C GLY A 80 -8.63 16.64 3.34
N LEU A 81 -9.89 16.35 3.71
CA LEU A 81 -10.55 15.08 3.50
C LEU A 81 -11.89 15.26 2.82
N TYR A 82 -12.18 14.38 1.86
CA TYR A 82 -13.50 14.31 1.26
C TYR A 82 -14.39 13.34 2.04
N GLN A 83 -14.00 12.07 2.12
CA GLN A 83 -14.77 11.07 2.85
C GLN A 83 -13.89 9.93 3.39
N ILE A 84 -14.47 9.22 4.34
CA ILE A 84 -13.88 8.00 4.92
C ILE A 84 -14.93 6.91 4.90
N VAL A 85 -14.55 5.73 4.45
CA VAL A 85 -15.40 4.54 4.43
C VAL A 85 -14.76 3.48 5.29
N LYS A 86 -15.50 3.01 6.31
CA LYS A 86 -15.09 1.87 7.13
C LYS A 86 -15.91 0.65 6.76
N THR A 87 -15.23 -0.43 6.42
CA THR A 87 -15.79 -1.77 6.30
C THR A 87 -15.37 -2.62 7.49
N ARG A 88 -15.71 -3.89 7.48
CA ARG A 88 -15.23 -4.85 8.48
C ARG A 88 -13.71 -5.09 8.42
N PHE A 89 -13.10 -4.89 7.27
CA PHE A 89 -11.71 -5.29 7.01
C PHE A 89 -10.76 -4.13 6.83
N GLU A 90 -11.26 -3.00 6.34
CA GLU A 90 -10.43 -1.86 5.94
C GLU A 90 -11.12 -0.52 6.15
N ILE A 91 -10.29 0.49 6.20
CA ILE A 91 -10.69 1.90 6.12
C ILE A 91 -10.16 2.44 4.80
N THR A 92 -11.04 3.02 4.01
CA THR A 92 -10.70 3.76 2.78
C THR A 92 -10.80 5.25 3.07
N VAL A 93 -9.79 6.01 2.69
CA VAL A 93 -9.72 7.45 2.90
C VAL A 93 -9.54 8.13 1.56
N GLU A 94 -10.37 9.14 1.31
CA GLU A 94 -10.31 9.97 0.11
C GLU A 94 -9.94 11.40 0.52
N GLU A 95 -8.81 11.87 0.02
CA GLU A 95 -8.34 13.23 0.28
C GLU A 95 -9.14 14.26 -0.51
N LYS A 96 -9.11 15.51 -0.02
CA LYS A 96 -9.54 16.69 -0.73
C LYS A 96 -8.40 17.70 -0.76
N CYS A 97 -7.77 17.84 -1.92
CA CYS A 97 -6.60 18.68 -2.07
C CYS A 97 -6.79 19.75 -3.14
N SER A 98 -6.12 20.89 -2.97
CA SER A 98 -5.97 21.90 -4.02
C SER A 98 -5.14 21.35 -5.17
N GLU A 99 -5.24 21.95 -6.36
CA GLU A 99 -4.43 21.55 -7.53
C GLU A 99 -2.93 21.61 -7.24
N GLU A 100 -2.48 22.56 -6.45
CA GLU A 100 -1.07 22.69 -6.07
C GLU A 100 -0.62 21.52 -5.21
N ARG A 101 -1.42 21.13 -4.22
CA ARG A 101 -1.14 19.99 -3.35
C ARG A 101 -1.22 18.65 -4.09
N THR A 102 -2.16 18.50 -5.00
CA THR A 102 -2.24 17.32 -5.86
C THR A 102 -0.97 17.15 -6.70
N ARG A 103 -0.35 18.24 -7.17
CA ARG A 103 0.91 18.19 -7.93
C ARG A 103 2.15 17.90 -7.07
N SER A 104 2.23 18.45 -5.86
CA SER A 104 3.35 18.20 -4.94
C SER A 104 3.26 16.81 -4.30
N GLY A 105 2.07 16.25 -4.26
CA GLY A 105 1.76 14.97 -3.63
C GLY A 105 1.51 15.11 -2.12
N VAL A 106 0.62 14.27 -1.63
CA VAL A 106 0.37 14.11 -0.20
C VAL A 106 0.50 12.64 0.18
N PHE A 107 0.71 12.38 1.46
CA PHE A 107 0.69 11.04 2.03
C PHE A 107 -0.25 11.03 3.22
N MET A 108 -1.19 10.09 3.23
CA MET A 108 -2.11 9.97 4.34
C MET A 108 -1.59 8.97 5.38
N VAL A 109 -1.83 9.28 6.65
CA VAL A 109 -1.56 8.40 7.78
C VAL A 109 -2.85 8.23 8.57
N VAL A 110 -3.21 6.99 8.83
CA VAL A 110 -4.38 6.67 9.66
C VAL A 110 -3.92 5.93 10.90
N LEU A 111 -4.28 6.47 12.06
CA LEU A 111 -4.05 5.84 13.35
C LEU A 111 -5.37 5.29 13.88
N ASP A 112 -5.32 4.17 14.60
CA ASP A 112 -6.45 3.58 15.30
C ASP A 112 -6.82 4.36 16.59
N ALA A 113 -7.77 3.85 17.37
CA ALA A 113 -8.21 4.48 18.62
C ALA A 113 -7.11 4.64 19.66
N ASP A 114 -6.10 3.77 19.64
CA ASP A 114 -4.96 3.77 20.54
C ASP A 114 -3.81 4.67 20.05
N GLY A 115 -3.91 5.21 18.84
CA GLY A 115 -2.89 6.05 18.22
C GLY A 115 -1.82 5.26 17.46
N GLU A 116 -2.03 3.99 17.21
CA GLU A 116 -1.13 3.15 16.43
C GLU A 116 -1.45 3.22 14.93
N MET A 117 -0.42 3.30 14.09
CA MET A 117 -0.60 3.40 12.65
C MET A 117 -1.24 2.13 12.07
N LEU A 118 -2.33 2.29 11.32
CA LEU A 118 -2.91 1.20 10.55
C LEU A 118 -2.02 0.83 9.36
N PRO A 119 -1.92 -0.47 9.03
CA PRO A 119 -1.15 -0.92 7.87
C PRO A 119 -1.72 -0.36 6.56
N TYR A 120 -0.89 0.32 5.79
CA TYR A 120 -1.24 0.82 4.47
C TYR A 120 -1.39 -0.34 3.48
N GLY A 121 -2.55 -0.43 2.84
CA GLY A 121 -2.88 -1.50 1.90
C GLY A 121 -2.66 -1.15 0.44
N GLY A 122 -2.49 0.13 0.13
CA GLY A 122 -2.27 0.61 -1.24
C GLY A 122 -3.23 1.71 -1.64
N SER A 123 -2.99 2.30 -2.81
CA SER A 123 -3.82 3.33 -3.43
C SER A 123 -4.07 2.98 -4.89
N SER A 124 -5.34 3.02 -5.30
CA SER A 124 -5.71 2.99 -6.71
C SER A 124 -6.60 4.18 -7.08
N TYR A 125 -7.63 4.43 -6.29
CA TYR A 125 -8.52 5.61 -6.38
C TYR A 125 -8.64 6.33 -5.04
N ALA A 126 -8.35 5.62 -3.94
CA ALA A 126 -8.34 6.13 -2.57
C ALA A 126 -7.36 5.29 -1.75
N ASP A 127 -6.81 5.85 -0.70
CA ASP A 127 -5.89 5.14 0.18
C ASP A 127 -6.64 4.16 1.09
N THR A 128 -6.16 2.93 1.16
CA THR A 128 -6.76 1.87 1.97
C THR A 128 -5.83 1.44 3.12
N TYR A 129 -6.44 1.12 4.26
CA TYR A 129 -5.75 0.73 5.49
C TYR A 129 -6.40 -0.50 6.10
N ALA A 130 -5.62 -1.55 6.35
CA ALA A 130 -6.14 -2.79 6.91
C ALA A 130 -6.42 -2.64 8.42
N ILE A 131 -7.61 -3.07 8.87
CA ILE A 131 -8.00 -2.99 10.29
C ILE A 131 -7.29 -4.06 11.12
N ASN A 132 -7.20 -5.28 10.61
CA ASN A 132 -6.51 -6.41 11.26
C ASN A 132 -6.92 -6.64 12.73
N GLY A 133 -8.21 -6.43 13.06
CA GLY A 133 -8.77 -6.64 14.39
C GLY A 133 -8.46 -5.53 15.42
N ARG A 134 -7.93 -4.39 14.98
CA ARG A 134 -7.69 -3.22 15.83
C ARG A 134 -8.98 -2.48 16.15
N ASP A 135 -8.98 -1.71 17.23
CA ASP A 135 -10.11 -0.81 17.55
C ASP A 135 -10.10 0.40 16.63
N VAL A 136 -11.10 0.45 15.77
CA VAL A 136 -11.36 1.55 14.85
C VAL A 136 -12.75 2.17 15.09
N SER A 137 -13.22 2.14 16.35
CA SER A 137 -14.41 2.90 16.76
C SER A 137 -14.24 4.39 16.53
N LYS A 138 -12.98 4.84 16.60
CA LYS A 138 -12.50 6.13 16.10
C LYS A 138 -11.14 5.96 15.44
N VAL A 139 -10.82 6.86 14.53
CA VAL A 139 -9.50 6.93 13.90
C VAL A 139 -9.03 8.38 13.84
N TYR A 140 -7.72 8.55 13.75
CA TYR A 140 -7.10 9.85 13.50
C TYR A 140 -6.50 9.81 12.10
N VAL A 141 -6.90 10.73 11.25
CA VAL A 141 -6.42 10.83 9.87
C VAL A 141 -5.58 12.08 9.72
N TYR A 142 -4.38 11.92 9.20
CA TYR A 142 -3.45 13.01 8.93
C TYR A 142 -3.08 13.03 7.45
N VAL A 143 -3.08 14.21 6.86
CA VAL A 143 -2.60 14.45 5.49
C VAL A 143 -1.27 15.17 5.61
N CYS A 144 -0.20 14.52 5.20
CA CYS A 144 1.17 15.04 5.26
C CYS A 144 1.65 15.46 3.87
N ASP A 145 2.60 16.39 3.79
CA ASP A 145 3.36 16.59 2.58
C ASP A 145 4.13 15.30 2.26
N TYR A 146 4.12 14.87 1.00
CA TYR A 146 4.72 13.60 0.60
C TYR A 146 6.23 13.55 0.86
N VAL A 147 6.93 14.61 0.50
CA VAL A 147 8.40 14.68 0.65
C VAL A 147 8.77 14.71 2.13
N GLU A 148 8.11 15.58 2.89
CA GLU A 148 8.36 15.68 4.34
C GLU A 148 8.06 14.38 5.07
N TYR A 149 6.97 13.70 4.69
CA TYR A 149 6.65 12.40 5.26
C TYR A 149 7.74 11.36 4.96
N MET A 150 8.19 11.26 3.71
CA MET A 150 9.15 10.23 3.31
C MET A 150 10.54 10.47 3.87
N ASP A 151 10.98 11.72 3.93
CA ASP A 151 12.34 12.07 4.33
C ASP A 151 12.53 12.10 5.86
N ASP A 152 11.46 12.41 6.60
CA ASP A 152 11.61 12.67 8.04
C ASP A 152 10.53 11.95 8.88
N ILE A 153 9.23 12.23 8.69
CA ILE A 153 8.15 11.75 9.57
C ILE A 153 8.10 10.22 9.62
N LYS A 154 8.27 9.56 8.48
CA LYS A 154 8.22 8.10 8.34
C LYS A 154 9.21 7.36 9.26
N GLY A 155 10.33 7.97 9.57
CA GLY A 155 11.34 7.41 10.49
C GLY A 155 10.80 7.18 11.89
N HIS A 156 9.85 7.99 12.32
CA HIS A 156 9.28 8.03 13.67
C HIS A 156 8.08 7.12 13.89
N ARG A 157 7.66 6.31 12.91
CA ARG A 157 6.44 5.47 12.97
C ARG A 157 6.35 4.51 14.17
N LYS A 158 7.47 4.23 14.83
CA LYS A 158 7.55 3.32 15.97
C LYS A 158 7.79 4.06 17.28
N ASP A 159 7.90 5.37 17.25
CA ASP A 159 8.15 6.17 18.41
C ASP A 159 6.83 6.40 19.18
N ALA A 160 6.92 6.42 20.50
CA ALA A 160 5.73 6.56 21.36
C ALA A 160 5.01 7.91 21.17
N ASP A 161 5.71 8.91 20.65
CA ASP A 161 5.21 10.26 20.37
C ASP A 161 4.84 10.48 18.89
N PHE A 162 4.76 9.39 18.08
CA PHE A 162 4.48 9.51 16.65
C PHE A 162 3.19 10.30 16.35
N LYS A 163 2.13 10.08 17.13
CA LYS A 163 0.89 10.86 16.98
C LYS A 163 1.14 12.36 17.20
N GLN A 164 1.92 12.73 18.21
CA GLN A 164 2.25 14.13 18.48
C GLN A 164 3.05 14.75 17.33
N ILE A 165 4.00 14.01 16.76
CA ILE A 165 4.77 14.45 15.59
C ILE A 165 3.82 14.72 14.41
N LEU A 166 2.83 13.87 14.19
CA LEU A 166 1.81 14.09 13.15
C LEU A 166 0.94 15.32 13.44
N GLU A 167 0.53 15.52 14.70
CA GLU A 167 -0.26 16.69 15.11
C GLU A 167 0.49 18.03 14.88
N GLU A 168 1.82 18.02 15.03
CA GLU A 168 2.67 19.19 14.84
C GLU A 168 3.03 19.47 13.37
N ARG A 169 3.11 18.42 12.54
CA ARG A 169 3.75 18.50 11.21
C ARG A 169 2.82 18.20 10.04
N ALA A 170 1.69 17.53 10.26
CA ALA A 170 0.76 17.27 9.18
C ALA A 170 0.11 18.56 8.67
N LEU A 171 -0.13 18.62 7.37
CA LEU A 171 -0.85 19.71 6.72
C LEU A 171 -2.30 19.81 7.20
N TYR A 172 -2.91 18.66 7.49
CA TYR A 172 -4.28 18.54 7.99
C TYR A 172 -4.39 17.31 8.89
N GLY A 173 -5.19 17.42 9.95
CA GLY A 173 -5.47 16.31 10.86
C GLY A 173 -6.92 16.34 11.35
N LYS A 174 -7.55 15.18 11.46
CA LYS A 174 -8.93 15.05 11.94
C LYS A 174 -9.17 13.73 12.67
N GLU A 175 -9.90 13.82 13.80
CA GLU A 175 -10.49 12.66 14.46
C GLU A 175 -11.84 12.34 13.81
N ILE A 176 -12.06 11.07 13.50
CA ILE A 176 -13.29 10.52 12.94
C ILE A 176 -13.81 9.45 13.89
N VAL A 177 -15.09 9.55 14.24
CA VAL A 177 -15.81 8.57 15.07
C VAL A 177 -16.84 7.88 14.21
N PHE A 178 -16.87 6.53 14.26
CA PHE A 178 -17.79 5.70 13.49
C PHE A 178 -18.97 5.19 14.33
#